data_701be21af4c0d45706297b5f14dccb77
#
_entry.id   701be21af4c0d45706297b5f14dccb77
#
_cell.length_a   1.000
_cell.length_b   1.000
_cell.length_c   1.000
_cell.angle_alpha   90.00
_cell.angle_beta   90.00
_cell.angle_gamma   90.00
#
_symmetry.space_group_name_H-M   'P 1'
#
loop_
_entity.id
_entity.type
_entity.pdbx_description
1 polymer ?
#
loop_
_entity_poly.entity_id
_entity_poly.type
_entity_poly.pdbx_seq_one_letter_code
_entity_poly.pdbx_strand_id
1 'polypeptide(L)'
;ALNWLYMDQEDVLWVIGQKGRIFRYDSQHDKFELAYVHPELIRNKFQAFLDYGYLDKNDHIWLCYKDTITWYNIRTGTTQHMPKPVDGAISTIEQADGGHFFIGTGSGLFCVGIEKGELKQISDKVVKSIVTPVHELYYHTVSKQLFVGSYKEGILIYDIGKTQKITPCYAPNNVEVNQIVALNADELLIATGGKGVYKLNVNTCKSEPYITADYSSYNGMNGNNINDIYVDEEERIWLANYPTGITIRNNRYGRYDLIKHSLGNNRSLVNDQVHDVIEDSDGDLWFAASNGISFYQTDTREWCSFFSSFDPVPDDENHIFLALCEVSPGVIWAGGFTSGIYKIEKKKGFKISYLSPAAIAGIRPDQYIYDIKKDSSGDVWSGGYYHLKRINLETKNVRLYPGVSSITTILEKNARQMWIGTRMGLYQLDKQSGVYRYIDLPVESPYICALYQREDGILYIGTRGAGLLVYDINKKKFIHQYRTDNCALISDNIYTIIPRQDENLLMGTENGI
;
A
#
# COMPACT_ATOMS: atom_id res chain seq x y z
N ALA A 1 16.97 26.90 2.38
CA ALA A 1 16.29 25.72 1.81
C ALA A 1 17.30 24.81 1.15
N LEU A 2 17.06 23.52 1.20
CA LEU A 2 17.77 22.49 0.45
C LEU A 2 16.98 22.27 -0.84
N ASN A 3 17.64 22.17 -1.99
CA ASN A 3 16.94 22.11 -3.27
C ASN A 3 17.27 20.86 -4.08
N TRP A 4 18.50 20.35 -4.01
CA TRP A 4 18.91 19.21 -4.81
C TRP A 4 19.63 18.18 -3.95
N LEU A 5 19.33 16.91 -4.21
CA LEU A 5 19.91 15.74 -3.57
C LEU A 5 20.45 14.81 -4.64
N TYR A 6 21.69 14.35 -4.45
CA TYR A 6 22.35 13.44 -5.37
C TYR A 6 23.10 12.36 -4.61
N MET A 7 23.05 11.14 -5.14
CA MET A 7 23.90 10.04 -4.71
C MET A 7 25.09 9.96 -5.65
N ASP A 8 26.31 9.89 -5.13
CA ASP A 8 27.50 9.65 -5.96
C ASP A 8 27.71 8.15 -6.24
N GLN A 9 28.75 7.82 -7.00
CA GLN A 9 29.08 6.44 -7.38
C GLN A 9 29.57 5.56 -6.21
N GLU A 10 29.81 6.14 -5.04
CA GLU A 10 30.19 5.45 -3.79
C GLU A 10 29.06 5.44 -2.77
N ASP A 11 27.82 5.67 -3.21
CA ASP A 11 26.60 5.73 -2.38
C ASP A 11 26.66 6.79 -1.27
N VAL A 12 27.38 7.90 -1.51
CA VAL A 12 27.41 9.04 -0.61
C VAL A 12 26.36 10.07 -1.03
N LEU A 13 25.51 10.46 -0.09
CA LEU A 13 24.49 11.47 -0.32
C LEU A 13 25.09 12.89 -0.24
N TRP A 14 24.87 13.67 -1.30
CA TRP A 14 25.24 15.06 -1.43
C TRP A 14 24.00 15.95 -1.49
N VAL A 15 24.07 17.07 -0.78
CA VAL A 15 22.95 18.01 -0.70
C VAL A 15 23.42 19.39 -1.13
N ILE A 16 22.69 20.00 -2.05
CA ILE A 16 22.96 21.35 -2.55
C ILE A 16 21.88 22.30 -2.03
N GLY A 17 22.32 23.29 -1.27
CA GLY A 17 21.43 24.35 -0.76
C GLY A 17 21.25 25.48 -1.76
N GLN A 18 20.14 26.21 -1.63
CA GLN A 18 19.66 27.27 -2.52
C GLN A 18 20.69 28.37 -2.85
N LYS A 19 21.68 28.57 -1.99
CA LYS A 19 22.77 29.56 -2.20
C LYS A 19 24.09 28.92 -2.62
N GLY A 20 24.14 27.64 -2.99
CA GLY A 20 25.36 26.93 -3.40
C GLY A 20 26.23 26.47 -2.23
N ARG A 21 25.66 26.20 -1.08
CA ARG A 21 26.31 25.41 -0.05
C ARG A 21 26.18 23.94 -0.40
N ILE A 22 27.28 23.20 -0.32
CA ILE A 22 27.31 21.76 -0.56
C ILE A 22 27.55 21.05 0.77
N PHE A 23 26.72 20.07 1.06
CA PHE A 23 26.83 19.21 2.23
C PHE A 23 27.02 17.77 1.79
N ARG A 24 27.85 17.03 2.53
CA ARG A 24 28.05 15.60 2.40
C ARG A 24 27.44 14.90 3.59
N TYR A 25 26.72 13.82 3.37
CA TYR A 25 26.19 12.99 4.46
C TYR A 25 27.27 12.05 4.98
N ASP A 26 27.47 12.05 6.29
CA ASP A 26 28.31 11.12 7.03
C ASP A 26 27.39 10.07 7.69
N SER A 27 27.34 8.88 7.09
CA SER A 27 26.50 7.77 7.58
C SER A 27 26.96 7.17 8.91
N GLN A 28 28.25 7.35 9.29
CA GLN A 28 28.76 6.83 10.55
C GLN A 28 28.27 7.64 11.76
N HIS A 29 28.06 8.94 11.55
CA HIS A 29 27.66 9.87 12.61
C HIS A 29 26.25 10.42 12.41
N ASP A 30 25.51 9.93 11.39
CA ASP A 30 24.14 10.37 11.02
C ASP A 30 24.02 11.91 10.97
N LYS A 31 24.95 12.56 10.21
CA LYS A 31 24.98 14.03 10.11
C LYS A 31 25.43 14.50 8.74
N PHE A 32 25.04 15.73 8.40
CA PHE A 32 25.54 16.42 7.24
C PHE A 32 26.76 17.28 7.60
N GLU A 33 27.84 17.13 6.86
CA GLU A 33 29.03 17.93 6.95
C GLU A 33 29.08 18.96 5.82
N LEU A 34 29.46 20.18 6.14
CA LEU A 34 29.62 21.25 5.14
C LEU A 34 30.90 20.99 4.34
N ALA A 35 30.74 20.64 3.05
CA ALA A 35 31.84 20.35 2.15
C ALA A 35 32.34 21.61 1.40
N TYR A 36 31.40 22.50 1.02
CA TYR A 36 31.75 23.70 0.27
C TYR A 36 30.81 24.88 0.57
N VAL A 37 31.38 26.07 0.61
CA VAL A 37 30.66 27.36 0.63
C VAL A 37 31.32 28.28 -0.39
N HIS A 38 30.51 28.87 -1.27
CA HIS A 38 31.03 29.87 -2.21
C HIS A 38 31.71 31.02 -1.45
N PRO A 39 32.97 31.44 -1.81
CA PRO A 39 33.75 32.42 -1.04
C PRO A 39 33.04 33.75 -0.85
N GLU A 40 32.25 34.19 -1.82
CA GLU A 40 31.52 35.45 -1.72
C GLU A 40 30.30 35.40 -0.76
N LEU A 41 29.76 34.22 -0.48
CA LEU A 41 28.76 34.05 0.56
C LEU A 41 29.33 34.31 1.96
N ILE A 42 30.59 33.91 2.18
CA ILE A 42 31.32 34.15 3.44
C ILE A 42 31.52 35.65 3.67
N ARG A 43 31.69 36.42 2.61
CA ARG A 43 31.91 37.88 2.66
C ARG A 43 30.60 38.68 2.73
N ASN A 44 29.43 38.06 2.86
CA ASN A 44 28.10 38.69 2.83
C ASN A 44 27.80 39.55 1.58
N LYS A 45 28.53 39.36 0.50
CA LYS A 45 28.41 40.13 -0.74
C LYS A 45 27.57 39.45 -1.82
N PHE A 46 27.31 38.14 -1.67
CA PHE A 46 26.63 37.35 -2.69
C PHE A 46 25.16 37.17 -2.32
N GLN A 47 24.28 37.79 -3.08
CA GLN A 47 22.80 37.64 -2.91
C GLN A 47 22.18 36.74 -3.98
N ALA A 48 22.98 36.15 -4.89
CA ALA A 48 22.43 35.33 -5.96
C ALA A 48 21.98 33.97 -5.46
N PHE A 49 20.83 33.55 -5.96
CA PHE A 49 20.33 32.19 -5.80
C PHE A 49 20.86 31.34 -6.95
N LEU A 50 20.98 30.04 -6.72
CA LEU A 50 21.24 29.06 -7.78
C LEU A 50 20.01 28.98 -8.69
N ASP A 51 20.25 28.97 -10.00
CA ASP A 51 19.27 28.55 -10.99
C ASP A 51 19.09 27.02 -10.90
N TYR A 52 20.21 26.28 -10.87
CA TYR A 52 20.23 24.81 -10.86
C TYR A 52 21.47 24.27 -10.18
N GLY A 53 21.35 23.07 -9.57
CA GLY A 53 22.45 22.27 -9.04
C GLY A 53 22.44 20.90 -9.69
N TYR A 54 23.61 20.38 -10.11
CA TYR A 54 23.72 19.11 -10.83
C TYR A 54 25.00 18.37 -10.43
N LEU A 55 24.93 17.04 -10.27
CA LEU A 55 26.10 16.18 -10.10
C LEU A 55 26.32 15.40 -11.40
N ASP A 56 27.48 15.60 -12.05
CA ASP A 56 27.83 14.91 -13.28
C ASP A 56 28.50 13.53 -13.02
N LYS A 57 28.60 12.73 -14.08
CA LYS A 57 29.22 11.39 -14.05
C LYS A 57 30.74 11.44 -13.84
N ASN A 58 31.36 12.63 -13.82
CA ASN A 58 32.79 12.85 -13.62
C ASN A 58 33.10 13.43 -12.23
N ASP A 59 32.21 13.23 -11.28
CA ASP A 59 32.34 13.66 -9.88
C ASP A 59 32.42 15.18 -9.69
N HIS A 60 31.76 15.98 -10.56
CA HIS A 60 31.62 17.41 -10.38
C HIS A 60 30.22 17.82 -10.02
N ILE A 61 30.07 18.57 -8.94
CA ILE A 61 28.85 19.30 -8.64
C ILE A 61 28.89 20.65 -9.36
N TRP A 62 27.89 20.88 -10.20
CA TRP A 62 27.69 22.13 -10.92
C TRP A 62 26.77 23.03 -10.08
N LEU A 63 27.28 24.20 -9.76
CA LEU A 63 26.52 25.27 -9.14
C LEU A 63 26.24 26.35 -10.21
N CYS A 64 25.03 26.35 -10.76
CA CYS A 64 24.65 27.24 -11.84
C CYS A 64 24.04 28.53 -11.29
N TYR A 65 24.67 29.64 -11.53
CA TYR A 65 24.21 30.99 -11.20
C TYR A 65 23.78 31.73 -12.47
N LYS A 66 23.23 32.94 -12.30
CA LYS A 66 22.75 33.75 -13.41
C LYS A 66 23.77 33.88 -14.57
N ASP A 67 25.02 34.17 -14.25
CA ASP A 67 26.06 34.49 -15.25
C ASP A 67 27.27 33.54 -15.17
N THR A 68 27.35 32.66 -14.17
CA THR A 68 28.51 31.82 -13.90
C THR A 68 28.11 30.41 -13.50
N ILE A 69 29.02 29.47 -13.79
CA ILE A 69 28.95 28.10 -13.27
C ILE A 69 30.20 27.86 -12.42
N THR A 70 30.00 27.28 -11.25
CA THR A 70 31.08 26.79 -10.39
C THR A 70 31.03 25.26 -10.39
N TRP A 71 32.12 24.64 -10.76
CA TRP A 71 32.33 23.22 -10.58
C TRP A 71 33.02 22.96 -9.25
N TYR A 72 32.49 22.06 -8.47
CA TYR A 72 33.11 21.52 -7.28
C TYR A 72 33.39 20.04 -7.48
N ASN A 73 34.67 19.64 -7.49
CA ASN A 73 35.02 18.24 -7.59
C ASN A 73 34.89 17.56 -6.22
N ILE A 74 34.03 16.56 -6.14
CA ILE A 74 33.69 15.89 -4.85
C ILE A 74 34.82 15.00 -4.33
N ARG A 75 35.78 14.60 -5.19
CA ARG A 75 36.95 13.76 -4.81
C ARG A 75 38.09 14.59 -4.29
N THR A 76 38.40 15.71 -4.95
CA THR A 76 39.56 16.54 -4.62
C THR A 76 39.23 17.75 -3.76
N GLY A 77 37.96 18.12 -3.65
CA GLY A 77 37.54 19.35 -2.98
C GLY A 77 37.90 20.64 -3.73
N THR A 78 38.41 20.54 -4.97
CA THR A 78 38.79 21.69 -5.76
C THR A 78 37.62 22.33 -6.47
N THR A 79 37.72 23.63 -6.74
CA THR A 79 36.71 24.39 -7.45
C THR A 79 37.25 25.06 -8.70
N GLN A 80 36.41 25.16 -9.73
CA GLN A 80 36.64 25.92 -10.92
C GLN A 80 35.45 26.82 -11.23
N HIS A 81 35.69 28.08 -11.53
CA HIS A 81 34.66 29.05 -11.91
C HIS A 81 34.75 29.38 -13.38
N MET A 82 33.65 29.42 -14.10
CA MET A 82 33.62 29.70 -15.51
C MET A 82 32.36 30.50 -15.90
N PRO A 83 32.39 31.26 -16.99
CA PRO A 83 31.22 31.91 -17.55
C PRO A 83 30.15 30.87 -17.93
N LYS A 84 28.88 31.20 -17.73
CA LYS A 84 27.78 30.38 -18.19
C LYS A 84 27.70 30.43 -19.72
N PRO A 85 27.72 29.27 -20.44
CA PRO A 85 27.83 29.24 -21.90
C PRO A 85 26.47 29.45 -22.61
N VAL A 86 25.36 29.62 -21.85
CA VAL A 86 24.00 29.72 -22.38
C VAL A 86 23.27 30.90 -21.76
N ASP A 87 22.33 31.48 -22.50
CA ASP A 87 21.49 32.56 -22.01
C ASP A 87 20.26 32.02 -21.24
N GLY A 88 19.79 32.81 -20.29
CA GLY A 88 18.62 32.46 -19.47
C GLY A 88 18.94 31.61 -18.24
N ALA A 89 17.96 31.44 -17.35
CA ALA A 89 18.10 30.58 -16.18
C ALA A 89 18.11 29.11 -16.61
N ILE A 90 19.02 28.33 -16.03
CA ILE A 90 19.10 26.90 -16.28
C ILE A 90 18.01 26.22 -15.47
N SER A 91 17.17 25.40 -16.13
CA SER A 91 16.11 24.61 -15.51
C SER A 91 16.50 23.16 -15.29
N THR A 92 17.39 22.62 -16.15
CA THR A 92 17.82 21.21 -16.10
C THR A 92 19.13 21.02 -16.85
N ILE A 93 19.91 20.01 -16.44
CA ILE A 93 21.15 19.58 -17.11
C ILE A 93 21.13 18.06 -17.19
N GLU A 94 21.52 17.52 -18.34
CA GLU A 94 21.68 16.08 -18.54
C GLU A 94 22.96 15.75 -19.29
N GLN A 95 23.73 14.81 -18.77
CA GLN A 95 24.96 14.36 -19.39
C GLN A 95 24.72 13.16 -20.31
N ALA A 96 24.99 13.36 -21.61
CA ALA A 96 24.99 12.28 -22.59
C ALA A 96 26.37 11.62 -22.73
N ASP A 97 26.44 10.59 -23.57
CA ASP A 97 27.72 9.96 -23.92
C ASP A 97 28.65 10.94 -24.65
N GLY A 98 29.95 10.66 -24.59
CA GLY A 98 30.98 11.47 -25.29
C GLY A 98 31.30 12.80 -24.65
N GLY A 99 30.90 13.02 -23.39
CA GLY A 99 31.25 14.25 -22.67
C GLY A 99 30.41 15.47 -23.06
N HIS A 100 29.29 15.26 -23.74
CA HIS A 100 28.35 16.31 -24.07
C HIS A 100 27.32 16.50 -22.95
N PHE A 101 26.97 17.74 -22.67
CA PHE A 101 25.94 18.12 -21.74
C PHE A 101 24.82 18.84 -22.48
N PHE A 102 23.59 18.45 -22.22
CA PHE A 102 22.41 19.16 -22.67
C PHE A 102 21.89 20.03 -21.56
N ILE A 103 21.58 21.29 -21.86
CA ILE A 103 21.13 22.29 -20.89
C ILE A 103 19.79 22.81 -21.35
N GLY A 104 18.76 22.63 -20.50
CA GLY A 104 17.44 23.20 -20.68
C GLY A 104 17.34 24.58 -20.04
N THR A 105 16.67 25.49 -20.72
CA THR A 105 16.37 26.84 -20.24
C THR A 105 14.96 27.27 -20.66
N GLY A 106 14.50 28.42 -20.15
CA GLY A 106 13.23 29.02 -20.61
C GLY A 106 13.20 29.43 -22.09
N SER A 107 14.36 29.50 -22.75
CA SER A 107 14.49 29.86 -24.16
C SER A 107 14.78 28.68 -25.10
N GLY A 108 14.93 27.47 -24.56
CA GLY A 108 15.12 26.27 -25.35
C GLY A 108 16.23 25.35 -24.84
N LEU A 109 16.68 24.47 -25.74
CA LEU A 109 17.70 23.46 -25.48
C LEU A 109 19.04 23.90 -26.05
N PHE A 110 20.12 23.68 -25.28
CA PHE A 110 21.50 23.93 -25.66
C PHE A 110 22.34 22.66 -25.49
N CYS A 111 23.35 22.49 -26.35
CA CYS A 111 24.38 21.47 -26.21
C CYS A 111 25.72 22.15 -25.88
N VAL A 112 26.41 21.65 -24.87
CA VAL A 112 27.75 22.16 -24.48
C VAL A 112 28.73 21.01 -24.33
N GLY A 113 29.99 21.28 -24.59
CA GLY A 113 31.09 20.35 -24.40
C GLY A 113 32.20 20.99 -23.58
N ILE A 114 33.14 20.18 -23.11
CA ILE A 114 34.33 20.64 -22.40
C ILE A 114 35.49 20.73 -23.37
N GLU A 115 36.00 21.92 -23.65
CA GLU A 115 37.21 22.17 -24.44
C GLU A 115 38.26 22.89 -23.59
N LYS A 116 39.42 22.27 -23.42
CA LYS A 116 40.54 22.82 -22.62
C LYS A 116 40.15 23.22 -21.20
N GLY A 117 39.18 22.50 -20.58
CA GLY A 117 38.69 22.77 -19.23
C GLY A 117 37.64 23.88 -19.14
N GLU A 118 37.15 24.39 -20.27
CA GLU A 118 36.06 25.37 -20.31
C GLU A 118 34.82 24.78 -20.98
N LEU A 119 33.64 25.21 -20.51
CA LEU A 119 32.37 24.87 -21.16
C LEU A 119 32.18 25.73 -22.40
N LYS A 120 31.96 25.08 -23.55
CA LYS A 120 31.66 25.75 -24.80
C LYS A 120 30.40 25.23 -25.45
N GLN A 121 29.59 26.14 -25.95
CA GLN A 121 28.39 25.78 -26.69
C GLN A 121 28.75 25.10 -28.01
N ILE A 122 28.18 23.92 -28.22
CA ILE A 122 28.30 23.18 -29.48
C ILE A 122 27.15 23.61 -30.39
N SER A 123 27.49 24.02 -31.61
CA SER A 123 26.49 24.45 -32.59
C SER A 123 25.84 23.24 -33.26
N ASP A 124 24.71 22.79 -32.73
CA ASP A 124 23.86 21.77 -33.34
C ASP A 124 22.60 22.41 -33.90
N LYS A 125 22.30 22.20 -35.19
CA LYS A 125 21.12 22.78 -35.86
C LYS A 125 19.82 22.21 -35.35
N VAL A 126 19.81 20.94 -34.97
CA VAL A 126 18.61 20.24 -34.49
C VAL A 126 18.29 20.68 -33.08
N VAL A 127 19.28 20.74 -32.20
CA VAL A 127 19.13 21.25 -30.82
C VAL A 127 18.62 22.69 -30.84
N LYS A 128 19.19 23.56 -31.74
CA LYS A 128 18.75 24.97 -31.90
C LYS A 128 17.31 25.11 -32.42
N SER A 129 16.69 24.08 -32.95
CA SER A 129 15.29 24.12 -33.37
C SER A 129 14.32 23.98 -32.20
N ILE A 130 14.78 23.53 -31.03
CA ILE A 130 13.97 23.45 -29.80
C ILE A 130 14.03 24.81 -29.11
N VAL A 131 13.06 25.67 -29.39
CA VAL A 131 12.94 27.03 -28.85
C VAL A 131 11.82 27.17 -27.80
N THR A 132 11.23 26.06 -27.38
CA THR A 132 10.23 25.99 -26.32
C THR A 132 10.92 25.90 -24.95
N PRO A 133 10.33 26.42 -23.86
CA PRO A 133 10.86 26.22 -22.53
C PRO A 133 11.05 24.75 -22.20
N VAL A 134 12.26 24.37 -21.80
CA VAL A 134 12.62 23.02 -21.40
C VAL A 134 12.62 22.95 -19.88
N HIS A 135 11.82 22.04 -19.31
CA HIS A 135 11.69 21.86 -17.87
C HIS A 135 12.52 20.70 -17.36
N GLU A 136 12.60 19.60 -18.14
CA GLU A 136 13.29 18.40 -17.73
C GLU A 136 14.00 17.72 -18.91
N LEU A 137 15.10 17.04 -18.62
CA LEU A 137 15.89 16.27 -19.58
C LEU A 137 16.19 14.89 -19.01
N TYR A 138 16.12 13.88 -19.88
CA TYR A 138 16.52 12.52 -19.54
C TYR A 138 17.22 11.86 -20.71
N TYR A 139 18.48 11.43 -20.54
CA TYR A 139 19.22 10.69 -21.55
C TYR A 139 19.12 9.19 -21.35
N HIS A 140 18.45 8.52 -22.29
CA HIS A 140 18.32 7.08 -22.31
C HIS A 140 19.54 6.44 -22.98
N THR A 141 20.43 5.83 -22.19
CA THR A 141 21.73 5.33 -22.63
C THR A 141 21.65 4.19 -23.63
N VAL A 142 20.62 3.32 -23.54
CA VAL A 142 20.45 2.17 -24.44
C VAL A 142 20.03 2.60 -25.85
N SER A 143 19.01 3.44 -25.96
CA SER A 143 18.51 3.92 -27.27
C SER A 143 19.29 5.10 -27.83
N LYS A 144 20.18 5.74 -27.03
CA LYS A 144 20.92 6.97 -27.37
C LYS A 144 19.99 8.14 -27.71
N GLN A 145 18.88 8.23 -26.99
CA GLN A 145 17.86 9.26 -27.17
C GLN A 145 17.82 10.20 -25.97
N LEU A 146 17.66 11.48 -26.25
CA LEU A 146 17.40 12.50 -25.24
C LEU A 146 15.90 12.82 -25.23
N PHE A 147 15.27 12.63 -24.09
CA PHE A 147 13.89 13.00 -23.85
C PHE A 147 13.86 14.41 -23.25
N VAL A 148 13.12 15.31 -23.91
CA VAL A 148 13.05 16.73 -23.58
C VAL A 148 11.62 17.07 -23.15
N GLY A 149 11.44 17.35 -21.89
CA GLY A 149 10.15 17.72 -21.29
C GLY A 149 9.86 19.20 -21.45
N SER A 150 8.70 19.53 -22.01
CA SER A 150 8.24 20.89 -22.26
C SER A 150 6.78 21.04 -21.85
N TYR A 151 6.39 22.25 -21.39
CA TYR A 151 5.02 22.53 -20.99
C TYR A 151 4.00 22.36 -22.15
N LYS A 152 4.32 22.96 -23.29
CA LYS A 152 3.36 23.05 -24.41
C LYS A 152 3.36 21.81 -25.29
N GLU A 153 4.51 21.25 -25.52
CA GLU A 153 4.73 20.21 -26.52
C GLU A 153 4.79 18.80 -25.90
N GLY A 154 4.74 18.70 -24.57
CA GLY A 154 4.90 17.44 -23.85
C GLY A 154 6.33 16.94 -23.94
N ILE A 155 6.55 15.75 -24.47
CA ILE A 155 7.88 15.15 -24.63
C ILE A 155 8.33 15.25 -26.08
N LEU A 156 9.53 15.83 -26.30
CA LEU A 156 10.24 15.77 -27.56
C LEU A 156 11.38 14.75 -27.42
N ILE A 157 11.55 13.90 -28.41
CA ILE A 157 12.60 12.87 -28.40
C ILE A 157 13.66 13.25 -29.45
N TYR A 158 14.88 13.53 -29.00
CA TYR A 158 16.00 13.77 -29.88
C TYR A 158 16.88 12.52 -29.98
N ASP A 159 16.94 11.93 -31.17
CA ASP A 159 17.77 10.76 -31.48
C ASP A 159 19.20 11.22 -31.79
N ILE A 160 20.08 11.16 -30.81
CA ILE A 160 21.48 11.58 -30.90
C ILE A 160 22.29 10.59 -31.74
N GLY A 161 21.96 9.29 -31.65
CA GLY A 161 22.82 8.22 -32.19
C GLY A 161 22.61 7.89 -33.66
N LYS A 162 21.42 8.05 -34.21
CA LYS A 162 21.05 7.51 -35.53
C LYS A 162 20.61 8.57 -36.52
N THR A 163 19.56 9.29 -36.24
CA THR A 163 18.89 10.15 -37.22
C THR A 163 19.13 11.63 -36.97
N GLN A 164 19.63 12.02 -35.81
CA GLN A 164 19.73 13.41 -35.36
C GLN A 164 18.44 14.18 -35.61
N LYS A 165 17.29 13.53 -35.35
CA LYS A 165 15.95 14.04 -35.62
C LYS A 165 15.16 14.15 -34.34
N ILE A 166 14.30 15.18 -34.24
CA ILE A 166 13.32 15.33 -33.17
C ILE A 166 12.03 14.64 -33.57
N THR A 167 11.51 13.80 -32.68
CA THR A 167 10.21 13.17 -32.81
C THR A 167 9.32 13.64 -31.65
N PRO A 168 8.18 14.30 -31.90
CA PRO A 168 7.28 14.70 -30.84
C PRO A 168 6.49 13.51 -30.31
N CYS A 169 6.40 13.43 -28.99
CA CYS A 169 5.47 12.56 -28.26
C CYS A 169 4.53 13.48 -27.48
N TYR A 170 3.32 13.70 -28.01
CA TYR A 170 2.42 14.76 -27.56
C TYR A 170 1.74 14.53 -26.20
N ALA A 171 1.94 13.42 -25.56
CA ALA A 171 1.38 13.18 -24.23
C ALA A 171 2.51 13.02 -23.21
N PRO A 172 2.38 13.64 -22.05
CA PRO A 172 1.37 14.63 -21.64
C PRO A 172 1.64 16.01 -22.26
N ASN A 173 0.61 16.66 -22.81
CA ASN A 173 0.73 18.01 -23.35
C ASN A 173 -0.05 19.03 -22.50
N ASN A 174 0.28 20.32 -22.67
CA ASN A 174 -0.31 21.42 -21.90
C ASN A 174 -0.23 21.23 -20.37
N VAL A 175 0.87 20.67 -19.93
CA VAL A 175 1.20 20.47 -18.51
C VAL A 175 2.72 20.48 -18.36
N GLU A 176 3.19 20.95 -17.23
CA GLU A 176 4.61 20.95 -16.90
C GLU A 176 5.10 19.51 -16.71
N VAL A 177 6.20 19.18 -17.37
CA VAL A 177 6.94 17.93 -17.15
C VAL A 177 8.00 18.21 -16.10
N ASN A 178 7.77 17.72 -14.90
CA ASN A 178 8.61 18.03 -13.74
C ASN A 178 9.81 17.10 -13.64
N GLN A 179 9.63 15.81 -14.02
CA GLN A 179 10.71 14.84 -14.00
C GLN A 179 10.45 13.67 -14.95
N ILE A 180 11.53 13.06 -15.46
CA ILE A 180 11.51 11.85 -16.27
C ILE A 180 12.50 10.85 -15.65
N VAL A 181 12.04 9.65 -15.30
CA VAL A 181 12.89 8.58 -14.75
C VAL A 181 12.65 7.25 -15.45
N ALA A 182 13.66 6.37 -15.48
CA ALA A 182 13.46 5.01 -15.97
C ALA A 182 12.66 4.17 -14.97
N LEU A 183 11.65 3.47 -15.46
CA LEU A 183 11.02 2.38 -14.73
C LEU A 183 11.74 1.05 -15.00
N ASN A 184 12.10 0.85 -16.26
CA ASN A 184 12.92 -0.27 -16.74
C ASN A 184 13.58 0.11 -18.08
N ALA A 185 14.22 -0.86 -18.76
CA ALA A 185 14.92 -0.61 -20.02
C ALA A 185 14.07 -0.06 -21.17
N ASP A 186 12.76 -0.32 -21.18
CA ASP A 186 11.85 0.04 -22.27
C ASP A 186 10.79 1.09 -21.88
N GLU A 187 10.67 1.41 -20.59
CA GLU A 187 9.60 2.26 -20.07
C GLU A 187 10.14 3.39 -19.19
N LEU A 188 9.63 4.59 -19.40
CA LEU A 188 9.90 5.77 -18.59
C LEU A 188 8.65 6.21 -17.85
N LEU A 189 8.84 6.75 -16.64
CA LEU A 189 7.81 7.46 -15.89
C LEU A 189 8.00 8.97 -16.04
N ILE A 190 6.91 9.69 -16.22
CA ILE A 190 6.87 11.13 -16.44
C ILE A 190 6.02 11.78 -15.34
N ALA A 191 6.63 12.53 -14.46
CA ALA A 191 5.95 13.35 -13.45
C ALA A 191 5.38 14.62 -14.09
N THR A 192 4.16 14.97 -13.74
CA THR A 192 3.51 16.17 -14.30
C THR A 192 2.94 17.10 -13.25
N GLY A 193 2.92 18.40 -13.58
CA GLY A 193 2.32 19.44 -12.79
C GLY A 193 0.78 19.47 -12.91
N GLY A 194 0.09 18.37 -12.59
CA GLY A 194 -1.36 18.34 -12.50
C GLY A 194 -2.11 17.23 -13.23
N LYS A 195 -1.41 16.35 -13.97
CA LYS A 195 -2.04 15.19 -14.63
C LYS A 195 -1.58 13.83 -14.07
N GLY A 196 -0.86 13.81 -12.94
CA GLY A 196 -0.32 12.61 -12.34
C GLY A 196 0.95 12.12 -13.02
N VAL A 197 1.15 10.80 -13.06
CA VAL A 197 2.29 10.13 -13.69
C VAL A 197 1.85 9.45 -14.97
N TYR A 198 2.59 9.69 -16.05
CA TYR A 198 2.45 8.99 -17.31
C TYR A 198 3.54 7.93 -17.45
N LYS A 199 3.23 6.86 -18.15
CA LYS A 199 4.18 5.85 -18.59
C LYS A 199 4.40 5.97 -20.09
N LEU A 200 5.67 6.04 -20.51
CA LEU A 200 6.07 6.18 -21.90
C LEU A 200 6.92 4.97 -22.31
N ASN A 201 6.56 4.32 -23.40
CA ASN A 201 7.37 3.27 -24.00
C ASN A 201 8.40 3.88 -24.97
N VAL A 202 9.69 3.65 -24.69
CA VAL A 202 10.84 4.21 -25.42
C VAL A 202 10.84 3.80 -26.90
N ASN A 203 10.47 2.55 -27.20
CA ASN A 203 10.55 1.98 -28.55
C ASN A 203 9.41 2.44 -29.46
N THR A 204 8.20 2.62 -28.90
CA THR A 204 7.00 2.97 -29.66
C THR A 204 6.61 4.44 -29.57
N CYS A 205 7.24 5.20 -28.69
CA CYS A 205 6.91 6.59 -28.36
C CYS A 205 5.43 6.77 -27.93
N LYS A 206 4.79 5.71 -27.45
CA LYS A 206 3.44 5.79 -26.90
C LYS A 206 3.47 6.09 -25.41
N SER A 207 2.66 7.05 -25.00
CA SER A 207 2.48 7.35 -23.57
C SER A 207 1.02 7.24 -23.16
N GLU A 208 0.79 6.83 -21.91
CA GLU A 208 -0.54 6.67 -21.32
C GLU A 208 -0.52 7.11 -19.85
N PRO A 209 -1.66 7.58 -19.30
CA PRO A 209 -1.77 7.80 -17.86
C PRO A 209 -1.49 6.50 -17.09
N TYR A 210 -0.65 6.57 -16.07
CA TYR A 210 -0.23 5.38 -15.32
C TYR A 210 -0.62 5.43 -13.84
N ILE A 211 -0.38 6.56 -13.16
CA ILE A 211 -0.81 6.79 -11.79
C ILE A 211 -1.49 8.16 -11.75
N THR A 212 -2.78 8.14 -11.44
CA THR A 212 -3.60 9.36 -11.31
C THR A 212 -4.27 9.39 -9.95
N ALA A 213 -4.58 10.59 -9.45
CA ALA A 213 -5.29 10.73 -8.19
C ALA A 213 -6.66 10.05 -8.29
N ASP A 214 -6.93 9.21 -7.31
CA ASP A 214 -8.24 8.62 -7.07
C ASP A 214 -8.74 9.11 -5.72
N TYR A 215 -9.54 10.16 -5.73
CA TYR A 215 -10.13 10.76 -4.53
C TYR A 215 -11.20 9.88 -3.87
N SER A 216 -11.62 8.80 -4.54
CA SER A 216 -12.55 7.81 -3.99
C SER A 216 -11.82 6.72 -3.19
N SER A 217 -10.50 6.63 -3.34
CA SER A 217 -9.66 5.61 -2.69
C SER A 217 -8.84 6.20 -1.52
N TYR A 218 -8.93 5.62 -0.33
CA TYR A 218 -8.12 6.03 0.85
C TYR A 218 -6.62 5.85 0.62
N ASN A 219 -6.24 4.84 -0.14
CA ASN A 219 -4.85 4.56 -0.53
C ASN A 219 -4.54 5.10 -1.94
N GLY A 220 -5.43 5.89 -2.52
CA GLY A 220 -5.18 6.57 -3.77
C GLY A 220 -4.20 7.72 -3.59
N MET A 221 -3.54 8.11 -4.68
CA MET A 221 -2.73 9.30 -4.71
C MET A 221 -3.60 10.54 -4.42
N ASN A 222 -3.17 11.38 -3.48
CA ASN A 222 -3.94 12.53 -2.99
C ASN A 222 -3.87 13.79 -3.87
N GLY A 223 -3.26 13.70 -5.05
CA GLY A 223 -3.15 14.84 -5.97
C GLY A 223 -2.39 14.46 -7.23
N ASN A 224 -2.68 15.15 -8.32
CA ASN A 224 -2.06 14.92 -9.63
C ASN A 224 -0.84 15.82 -9.91
N ASN A 225 -0.46 16.69 -8.96
CA ASN A 225 0.74 17.52 -9.09
C ASN A 225 1.93 16.79 -8.49
N ILE A 226 2.77 16.21 -9.34
CA ILE A 226 3.92 15.38 -8.96
C ILE A 226 5.19 16.16 -9.27
N ASN A 227 5.94 16.51 -8.23
CA ASN A 227 7.18 17.27 -8.38
C ASN A 227 8.37 16.37 -8.69
N ASP A 228 8.39 15.14 -8.14
CA ASP A 228 9.54 14.26 -8.21
C ASP A 228 9.11 12.78 -8.13
N ILE A 229 9.88 11.89 -8.77
CA ILE A 229 9.70 10.43 -8.77
C ILE A 229 11.02 9.76 -8.43
N TYR A 230 10.98 8.82 -7.52
CA TYR A 230 12.09 7.93 -7.25
C TYR A 230 11.64 6.47 -7.35
N VAL A 231 12.36 5.65 -8.09
CA VAL A 231 12.15 4.20 -8.18
C VAL A 231 13.29 3.54 -7.42
N ASP A 232 12.96 2.84 -6.34
CA ASP A 232 13.95 2.18 -5.50
C ASP A 232 14.32 0.78 -5.99
N GLU A 233 15.29 0.14 -5.33
CA GLU A 233 15.79 -1.20 -5.68
C GLU A 233 14.71 -2.31 -5.54
N GLU A 234 13.66 -2.06 -4.76
CA GLU A 234 12.51 -2.96 -4.61
C GLU A 234 11.41 -2.69 -5.64
N GLU A 235 11.67 -1.85 -6.64
CA GLU A 235 10.73 -1.40 -7.68
C GLU A 235 9.52 -0.63 -7.12
N ARG A 236 9.63 -0.08 -5.90
CA ARG A 236 8.61 0.82 -5.38
C ARG A 236 8.77 2.21 -6.01
N ILE A 237 7.65 2.80 -6.38
CA ILE A 237 7.61 4.13 -6.96
C ILE A 237 7.23 5.13 -5.87
N TRP A 238 8.14 6.03 -5.54
CA TRP A 238 7.95 7.11 -4.60
C TRP A 238 7.61 8.37 -5.36
N LEU A 239 6.53 9.03 -5.00
CA LEU A 239 6.00 10.21 -5.66
C LEU A 239 5.95 11.38 -4.67
N ALA A 240 6.63 12.48 -4.99
CA ALA A 240 6.53 13.72 -4.23
C ALA A 240 5.31 14.51 -4.73
N ASN A 241 4.21 14.44 -4.00
CA ASN A 241 2.95 15.11 -4.31
C ASN A 241 2.91 16.51 -3.69
N TYR A 242 2.70 17.53 -4.51
CA TYR A 242 2.52 18.88 -3.98
C TYR A 242 1.04 19.28 -3.92
N PRO A 243 0.54 19.81 -2.79
CA PRO A 243 1.22 20.01 -1.50
C PRO A 243 1.02 18.84 -0.51
N THR A 244 0.62 17.68 -0.94
CA THR A 244 0.01 16.62 -0.12
C THR A 244 1.01 15.60 0.46
N GLY A 245 2.31 15.75 0.21
CA GLY A 245 3.36 14.92 0.80
C GLY A 245 3.86 13.83 -0.13
N ILE A 246 4.07 12.61 0.36
CA ILE A 246 4.67 11.50 -0.39
C ILE A 246 3.64 10.37 -0.56
N THR A 247 3.55 9.85 -1.78
CA THR A 247 2.81 8.62 -2.10
C THR A 247 3.81 7.52 -2.47
N ILE A 248 3.64 6.33 -1.94
CA ILE A 248 4.45 5.17 -2.29
C ILE A 248 3.55 4.15 -2.98
N ARG A 249 3.91 3.79 -4.21
CA ARG A 249 3.29 2.68 -4.92
C ARG A 249 4.23 1.49 -4.90
N ASN A 250 3.78 0.39 -4.32
CA ASN A 250 4.53 -0.86 -4.31
C ASN A 250 3.98 -1.81 -5.38
N ASN A 251 4.76 -2.03 -6.45
CA ASN A 251 4.36 -2.91 -7.55
C ASN A 251 4.36 -4.41 -7.17
N ARG A 252 5.08 -4.80 -6.11
CA ARG A 252 5.10 -6.19 -5.63
C ARG A 252 3.82 -6.57 -4.88
N TYR A 253 3.10 -5.61 -4.33
CA TYR A 253 1.81 -5.81 -3.63
C TYR A 253 0.59 -5.66 -4.56
N GLY A 254 0.76 -5.56 -5.87
CA GLY A 254 -0.32 -5.56 -6.87
C GLY A 254 -1.12 -6.87 -6.98
N ARG A 255 -1.02 -7.76 -5.94
CA ARG A 255 -1.81 -8.99 -5.81
C ARG A 255 -3.01 -8.84 -4.87
N TYR A 256 -3.19 -7.67 -4.25
CA TYR A 256 -4.25 -7.45 -3.27
C TYR A 256 -5.10 -6.26 -3.68
N ASP A 257 -6.39 -6.50 -3.89
CA ASP A 257 -7.37 -5.44 -4.08
C ASP A 257 -7.83 -4.93 -2.71
N LEU A 258 -7.84 -3.62 -2.51
CA LEU A 258 -8.40 -3.02 -1.31
C LEU A 258 -9.91 -2.86 -1.47
N ILE A 259 -10.66 -3.58 -0.66
CA ILE A 259 -12.12 -3.46 -0.58
C ILE A 259 -12.45 -2.57 0.62
N LYS A 260 -13.18 -1.45 0.40
CA LYS A 260 -13.53 -0.51 1.46
C LYS A 260 -14.86 0.21 1.22
N HIS A 261 -15.32 0.92 2.27
CA HIS A 261 -16.47 1.81 2.20
C HIS A 261 -16.18 3.06 1.35
N SER A 262 -17.14 3.47 0.55
CA SER A 262 -17.10 4.71 -0.22
C SER A 262 -18.37 5.51 0.00
N LEU A 263 -18.24 6.70 0.59
CA LEU A 263 -19.37 7.59 0.89
C LEU A 263 -20.19 7.91 -0.39
N GLY A 264 -21.50 7.68 -0.31
CA GLY A 264 -22.41 7.93 -1.43
C GLY A 264 -22.36 6.88 -2.55
N ASN A 265 -21.57 5.81 -2.39
CA ASN A 265 -21.49 4.70 -3.32
C ASN A 265 -22.03 3.41 -2.67
N ASN A 266 -23.24 3.00 -3.06
CA ASN A 266 -23.87 1.76 -2.58
C ASN A 266 -23.27 0.47 -3.20
N ARG A 267 -22.25 0.61 -4.09
CA ARG A 267 -21.47 -0.48 -4.66
C ARG A 267 -20.11 -0.63 -3.98
N SER A 268 -20.11 -0.56 -2.65
CA SER A 268 -18.91 -0.68 -1.83
C SER A 268 -19.29 -1.33 -0.48
N LEU A 269 -18.30 -1.58 0.38
CA LEU A 269 -18.57 -2.00 1.76
C LEU A 269 -19.51 -1.01 2.46
N VAL A 270 -20.37 -1.52 3.31
CA VAL A 270 -21.25 -0.70 4.15
C VAL A 270 -20.48 0.05 5.23
N ASN A 271 -19.35 -0.50 5.67
CA ASN A 271 -18.43 0.12 6.66
C ASN A 271 -17.05 -0.52 6.59
N ASP A 272 -15.97 0.25 6.86
CA ASP A 272 -14.58 -0.25 6.84
C ASP A 272 -14.22 -1.11 8.06
N GLN A 273 -15.02 -1.09 9.14
CA GLN A 273 -14.84 -1.98 10.28
C GLN A 273 -15.50 -3.32 10.00
N VAL A 274 -14.79 -4.19 9.30
CA VAL A 274 -15.21 -5.56 8.99
C VAL A 274 -14.80 -6.48 10.14
N HIS A 275 -15.76 -7.26 10.62
CA HIS A 275 -15.59 -8.20 11.75
C HIS A 275 -15.47 -9.65 11.31
N ASP A 276 -16.15 -10.02 10.23
CA ASP A 276 -16.12 -11.39 9.69
C ASP A 276 -16.34 -11.38 8.18
N VAL A 277 -15.74 -12.33 7.48
CA VAL A 277 -15.87 -12.54 6.04
C VAL A 277 -16.04 -14.01 5.76
N ILE A 278 -17.05 -14.35 4.98
CA ILE A 278 -17.25 -15.72 4.49
C ILE A 278 -17.44 -15.74 2.98
N GLU A 279 -17.03 -16.83 2.36
CA GLU A 279 -17.39 -17.21 1.00
C GLU A 279 -18.53 -18.20 1.08
N ASP A 280 -19.62 -17.96 0.36
CA ASP A 280 -20.76 -18.87 0.31
C ASP A 280 -20.54 -20.02 -0.71
N SER A 281 -21.45 -20.98 -0.71
CA SER A 281 -21.37 -22.16 -1.60
C SER A 281 -21.46 -21.83 -3.11
N ASP A 282 -21.88 -20.63 -3.47
CA ASP A 282 -21.90 -20.14 -4.84
C ASP A 282 -20.60 -19.37 -5.20
N GLY A 283 -19.65 -19.18 -4.24
CA GLY A 283 -18.39 -18.43 -4.43
C GLY A 283 -18.53 -16.92 -4.23
N ASP A 284 -19.64 -16.46 -3.68
CA ASP A 284 -19.88 -15.05 -3.40
C ASP A 284 -19.44 -14.67 -1.98
N LEU A 285 -19.04 -13.41 -1.78
CA LEU A 285 -18.48 -12.95 -0.52
C LEU A 285 -19.49 -12.18 0.33
N TRP A 286 -19.46 -12.43 1.63
CA TRP A 286 -20.28 -11.75 2.62
C TRP A 286 -19.39 -11.13 3.68
N PHE A 287 -19.69 -9.90 4.07
CA PHE A 287 -18.91 -9.11 5.04
C PHE A 287 -19.82 -8.66 6.18
N ALA A 288 -19.52 -9.06 7.41
CA ALA A 288 -20.14 -8.51 8.60
C ALA A 288 -19.38 -7.25 9.04
N ALA A 289 -20.07 -6.16 9.25
CA ALA A 289 -19.45 -4.87 9.57
C ALA A 289 -20.18 -4.11 10.69
N SER A 290 -19.56 -3.02 11.16
CA SER A 290 -20.12 -2.18 12.24
C SER A 290 -21.38 -1.39 11.85
N ASN A 291 -21.79 -1.39 10.59
CA ASN A 291 -23.00 -0.69 10.14
C ASN A 291 -23.79 -1.51 9.10
N GLY A 292 -23.89 -2.83 9.33
CA GLY A 292 -24.62 -3.72 8.45
C GLY A 292 -23.82 -4.87 7.89
N ILE A 293 -24.35 -5.45 6.81
CA ILE A 293 -23.76 -6.57 6.09
C ILE A 293 -23.61 -6.16 4.63
N SER A 294 -22.46 -6.42 4.03
CA SER A 294 -22.27 -6.30 2.58
C SER A 294 -22.18 -7.68 1.94
N PHE A 295 -22.73 -7.77 0.76
CA PHE A 295 -22.67 -8.92 -0.14
C PHE A 295 -21.99 -8.49 -1.45
N TYR A 296 -21.06 -9.29 -1.91
CA TYR A 296 -20.37 -9.09 -3.18
C TYR A 296 -20.55 -10.33 -4.06
N GLN A 297 -21.20 -10.14 -5.20
CA GLN A 297 -21.35 -11.18 -6.19
C GLN A 297 -20.11 -11.24 -7.06
N THR A 298 -19.36 -12.32 -6.96
CA THR A 298 -18.03 -12.45 -7.56
C THR A 298 -18.08 -12.43 -9.09
N ASP A 299 -19.02 -13.12 -9.71
CA ASP A 299 -19.15 -13.22 -11.16
C ASP A 299 -19.54 -11.90 -11.83
N THR A 300 -20.51 -11.17 -11.24
CA THR A 300 -21.04 -9.91 -11.82
C THR A 300 -20.33 -8.68 -11.29
N ARG A 301 -19.57 -8.81 -10.20
CA ARG A 301 -18.92 -7.72 -9.43
C ARG A 301 -19.94 -6.73 -8.87
N GLU A 302 -21.15 -7.19 -8.56
CA GLU A 302 -22.20 -6.37 -8.00
C GLU A 302 -22.17 -6.41 -6.46
N TRP A 303 -22.51 -5.28 -5.85
CA TRP A 303 -22.61 -5.11 -4.41
C TRP A 303 -24.07 -4.97 -3.98
N CYS A 304 -24.40 -5.53 -2.83
CA CYS A 304 -25.64 -5.31 -2.12
C CYS A 304 -25.35 -5.15 -0.63
N SER A 305 -26.08 -4.29 0.06
CA SER A 305 -25.92 -4.06 1.49
C SER A 305 -27.25 -4.27 2.22
N PHE A 306 -27.17 -4.75 3.46
CA PHE A 306 -28.31 -5.02 4.33
C PHE A 306 -28.08 -4.35 5.68
N PHE A 307 -29.13 -3.88 6.31
CA PHE A 307 -29.10 -3.20 7.61
C PHE A 307 -28.22 -1.95 7.62
N SER A 308 -28.06 -1.31 6.48
CA SER A 308 -27.35 -0.04 6.41
C SER A 308 -28.21 1.08 6.99
N SER A 309 -27.60 2.19 7.38
CA SER A 309 -28.30 3.39 7.85
C SER A 309 -29.26 4.00 6.81
N PHE A 310 -29.26 3.49 5.59
CA PHE A 310 -30.17 3.87 4.50
C PHE A 310 -31.39 2.96 4.36
N ASP A 311 -31.41 1.81 5.06
CA ASP A 311 -32.57 0.92 5.06
C ASP A 311 -33.60 1.41 6.08
N PRO A 312 -34.92 1.37 5.76
CA PRO A 312 -35.97 1.71 6.73
C PRO A 312 -36.08 0.59 7.77
N VAL A 313 -35.27 0.65 8.82
CA VAL A 313 -35.27 -0.27 9.95
C VAL A 313 -35.81 0.48 11.17
N PRO A 314 -36.50 -0.19 12.12
CA PRO A 314 -36.94 0.45 13.36
C PRO A 314 -35.79 1.10 14.11
N ASP A 315 -35.96 2.33 14.59
CA ASP A 315 -35.00 3.25 15.16
C ASP A 315 -34.15 2.75 16.36
N ASP A 316 -34.37 1.55 16.87
CA ASP A 316 -33.77 1.04 18.11
C ASP A 316 -32.80 -0.15 17.90
N GLU A 317 -32.46 -0.57 16.68
CA GLU A 317 -31.63 -1.74 16.45
C GLU A 317 -30.17 -1.39 16.12
N ASN A 318 -29.27 -2.01 16.87
CA ASN A 318 -27.83 -1.92 16.64
C ASN A 318 -27.45 -2.78 15.42
N HIS A 319 -26.94 -2.16 14.37
CA HIS A 319 -26.59 -2.78 13.09
C HIS A 319 -25.16 -3.35 13.05
N ILE A 320 -24.53 -3.58 14.19
CA ILE A 320 -23.20 -4.19 14.27
C ILE A 320 -23.32 -5.70 14.16
N PHE A 321 -22.73 -6.28 13.12
CA PHE A 321 -22.63 -7.72 12.93
C PHE A 321 -21.21 -8.20 13.14
N LEU A 322 -21.03 -9.31 13.88
CA LEU A 322 -19.75 -9.81 14.35
C LEU A 322 -19.39 -11.17 13.75
N ALA A 323 -20.38 -11.94 13.31
CA ALA A 323 -20.18 -13.30 12.81
C ALA A 323 -21.13 -13.65 11.69
N LEU A 324 -20.65 -14.42 10.72
CA LEU A 324 -21.42 -14.97 9.60
C LEU A 324 -21.21 -16.48 9.50
N CYS A 325 -22.27 -17.19 9.05
CA CYS A 325 -22.16 -18.61 8.74
C CYS A 325 -23.18 -19.00 7.67
N GLU A 326 -22.73 -19.65 6.60
CA GLU A 326 -23.64 -20.32 5.69
C GLU A 326 -24.11 -21.63 6.31
N VAL A 327 -25.35 -21.66 6.80
CA VAL A 327 -25.94 -22.82 7.50
C VAL A 327 -26.50 -23.87 6.53
N SER A 328 -26.91 -23.45 5.35
CA SER A 328 -27.25 -24.29 4.19
C SER A 328 -27.05 -23.48 2.90
N PRO A 329 -26.90 -24.10 1.71
CA PRO A 329 -26.63 -23.39 0.47
C PRO A 329 -27.57 -22.22 0.20
N GLY A 330 -27.01 -21.00 0.19
CA GLY A 330 -27.72 -19.74 0.03
C GLY A 330 -28.52 -19.27 1.26
N VAL A 331 -28.26 -19.82 2.45
CA VAL A 331 -28.88 -19.39 3.72
C VAL A 331 -27.78 -18.97 4.70
N ILE A 332 -27.67 -17.68 4.93
CA ILE A 332 -26.66 -17.08 5.81
C ILE A 332 -27.29 -16.72 7.15
N TRP A 333 -26.63 -17.09 8.25
CA TRP A 333 -26.91 -16.58 9.57
C TRP A 333 -25.90 -15.51 9.94
N ALA A 334 -26.39 -14.39 10.46
CA ALA A 334 -25.59 -13.26 10.88
C ALA A 334 -25.83 -12.97 12.35
N GLY A 335 -24.75 -13.01 13.14
CA GLY A 335 -24.75 -12.73 14.58
C GLY A 335 -24.42 -11.29 14.87
N GLY A 336 -25.27 -10.61 15.63
CA GLY A 336 -25.12 -9.19 15.96
C GLY A 336 -24.50 -8.93 17.34
N PHE A 337 -24.09 -7.68 17.54
CA PHE A 337 -23.49 -7.19 18.80
C PHE A 337 -24.51 -7.01 19.91
N THR A 338 -25.74 -6.94 19.75
CA THR A 338 -26.84 -6.93 20.75
C THR A 338 -28.13 -7.38 20.14
N SER A 339 -28.16 -7.60 18.83
CA SER A 339 -29.35 -7.83 18.03
C SER A 339 -29.66 -9.31 17.79
N GLY A 340 -28.93 -10.26 18.42
CA GLY A 340 -29.17 -11.69 18.26
C GLY A 340 -28.73 -12.24 16.90
N ILE A 341 -29.52 -13.12 16.28
CA ILE A 341 -29.19 -13.78 15.02
C ILE A 341 -30.25 -13.45 13.96
N TYR A 342 -29.80 -13.00 12.82
CA TYR A 342 -30.59 -12.83 11.61
C TYR A 342 -30.31 -13.94 10.60
N LYS A 343 -31.33 -14.32 9.85
CA LYS A 343 -31.28 -15.26 8.74
C LYS A 343 -31.52 -14.52 7.43
N ILE A 344 -30.66 -14.70 6.46
CA ILE A 344 -30.76 -14.13 5.11
C ILE A 344 -30.87 -15.29 4.12
N GLU A 345 -31.94 -15.33 3.33
CA GLU A 345 -32.21 -16.36 2.32
C GLU A 345 -31.91 -15.79 0.91
N LYS A 346 -30.69 -15.96 0.41
CA LYS A 346 -30.19 -15.44 -0.88
C LYS A 346 -31.11 -15.82 -2.05
N LYS A 347 -31.46 -17.11 -2.16
CA LYS A 347 -32.31 -17.65 -3.25
C LYS A 347 -33.77 -17.21 -3.21
N LYS A 348 -34.20 -16.54 -2.15
CA LYS A 348 -35.53 -15.94 -2.01
C LYS A 348 -35.51 -14.42 -2.13
N GLY A 349 -34.61 -13.86 -2.95
CA GLY A 349 -34.45 -12.43 -3.11
C GLY A 349 -33.93 -11.75 -1.84
N PHE A 350 -32.97 -12.38 -1.16
CA PHE A 350 -32.40 -11.89 0.11
C PHE A 350 -33.44 -11.66 1.21
N LYS A 351 -34.39 -12.57 1.33
CA LYS A 351 -35.40 -12.48 2.41
C LYS A 351 -34.72 -12.53 3.78
N ILE A 352 -34.87 -11.46 4.55
CA ILE A 352 -34.32 -11.34 5.89
C ILE A 352 -35.41 -11.72 6.93
N SER A 353 -34.99 -12.45 7.95
CA SER A 353 -35.84 -12.78 9.11
C SER A 353 -35.03 -12.86 10.39
N TYR A 354 -35.56 -12.29 11.46
CA TYR A 354 -34.99 -12.39 12.80
C TYR A 354 -35.26 -13.76 13.41
N LEU A 355 -34.27 -14.42 13.97
CA LEU A 355 -34.40 -15.67 14.70
C LEU A 355 -34.77 -15.37 16.16
N SER A 356 -36.04 -15.07 16.39
CA SER A 356 -36.55 -14.77 17.73
C SER A 356 -36.60 -15.99 18.66
N PRO A 357 -36.70 -15.79 19.99
CA PRO A 357 -36.95 -16.87 20.95
C PRO A 357 -38.20 -17.71 20.63
N ALA A 358 -39.18 -17.10 19.97
CA ALA A 358 -40.39 -17.82 19.50
C ALA A 358 -40.10 -18.73 18.29
N ALA A 359 -39.10 -18.39 17.47
CA ALA A 359 -38.69 -19.20 16.32
C ALA A 359 -37.73 -20.33 16.72
N ILE A 360 -36.84 -20.08 17.69
CA ILE A 360 -35.89 -21.06 18.22
C ILE A 360 -35.85 -20.92 19.75
N ALA A 361 -36.45 -21.88 20.48
CA ALA A 361 -36.52 -21.86 21.94
C ALA A 361 -35.12 -21.75 22.58
N GLY A 362 -34.96 -20.85 23.55
CA GLY A 362 -33.71 -20.65 24.30
C GLY A 362 -32.70 -19.67 23.71
N ILE A 363 -32.99 -19.08 22.54
CA ILE A 363 -32.23 -17.91 22.07
C ILE A 363 -32.80 -16.66 22.75
N ARG A 364 -31.91 -15.89 23.41
CA ARG A 364 -32.26 -14.59 23.98
C ARG A 364 -31.78 -13.46 23.06
N PRO A 365 -32.53 -12.35 22.92
CA PRO A 365 -32.21 -11.28 21.98
C PRO A 365 -31.00 -10.42 22.40
N ASP A 366 -30.61 -10.47 23.64
CA ASP A 366 -29.69 -9.51 24.28
C ASP A 366 -28.21 -9.90 24.25
N GLN A 367 -27.75 -10.63 23.23
CA GLN A 367 -26.44 -11.27 23.38
C GLN A 367 -25.50 -11.00 22.23
N TYR A 368 -24.28 -10.61 22.62
CA TYR A 368 -23.13 -10.57 21.73
C TYR A 368 -22.87 -11.94 21.12
N ILE A 369 -22.96 -12.06 19.81
CA ILE A 369 -22.62 -13.28 19.06
C ILE A 369 -21.27 -13.03 18.39
N TYR A 370 -20.22 -13.61 18.94
CA TYR A 370 -18.85 -13.42 18.41
C TYR A 370 -18.47 -14.44 17.35
N ASP A 371 -19.07 -15.63 17.36
CA ASP A 371 -18.81 -16.66 16.36
C ASP A 371 -20.03 -17.57 16.15
N ILE A 372 -20.23 -17.97 14.89
CA ILE A 372 -21.25 -18.95 14.48
C ILE A 372 -20.57 -19.95 13.55
N LYS A 373 -20.65 -21.24 13.89
CA LYS A 373 -20.06 -22.32 13.08
C LYS A 373 -21.04 -23.47 12.89
N LYS A 374 -21.06 -24.03 11.71
CA LYS A 374 -21.76 -25.29 11.42
C LYS A 374 -20.79 -26.46 11.61
N ASP A 375 -21.19 -27.47 12.34
CA ASP A 375 -20.38 -28.66 12.52
C ASP A 375 -20.65 -29.74 11.44
N SER A 376 -19.82 -30.79 11.42
CA SER A 376 -19.92 -31.89 10.47
C SER A 376 -21.23 -32.69 10.56
N SER A 377 -21.97 -32.59 11.66
CA SER A 377 -23.29 -33.19 11.82
C SER A 377 -24.44 -32.34 11.28
N GLY A 378 -24.13 -31.11 10.84
CA GLY A 378 -25.11 -30.15 10.32
C GLY A 378 -25.75 -29.25 11.38
N ASP A 379 -25.38 -29.39 12.65
CA ASP A 379 -25.85 -28.50 13.71
C ASP A 379 -25.05 -27.19 13.72
N VAL A 380 -25.70 -26.10 14.11
CA VAL A 380 -25.08 -24.76 14.20
C VAL A 380 -24.73 -24.45 15.64
N TRP A 381 -23.49 -24.05 15.85
CA TRP A 381 -22.97 -23.60 17.12
C TRP A 381 -22.87 -22.09 17.15
N SER A 382 -23.31 -21.47 18.23
CA SER A 382 -23.24 -20.02 18.43
C SER A 382 -22.61 -19.72 19.78
N GLY A 383 -21.57 -18.92 19.77
CA GLY A 383 -20.80 -18.48 20.94
C GLY A 383 -20.79 -16.97 21.08
N GLY A 384 -20.75 -16.50 22.31
CA GLY A 384 -20.74 -15.08 22.62
C GLY A 384 -20.46 -14.80 24.08
N TYR A 385 -21.05 -13.74 24.63
CA TYR A 385 -20.74 -13.30 26.01
C TYR A 385 -21.16 -14.33 27.07
N TYR A 386 -22.31 -15.03 26.89
CA TYR A 386 -22.83 -15.91 27.94
C TYR A 386 -22.47 -17.37 27.70
N HIS A 387 -23.29 -18.13 27.00
CA HIS A 387 -23.17 -19.58 26.88
C HIS A 387 -23.03 -20.02 25.43
N LEU A 388 -22.29 -21.11 25.23
CA LEU A 388 -22.27 -21.83 23.97
C LEU A 388 -23.63 -22.50 23.74
N LYS A 389 -24.15 -22.40 22.54
CA LYS A 389 -25.41 -23.00 22.10
C LYS A 389 -25.16 -23.91 20.91
N ARG A 390 -25.80 -25.06 20.89
CA ARG A 390 -25.89 -25.93 19.72
C ARG A 390 -27.35 -25.93 19.26
N ILE A 391 -27.60 -25.67 18.00
CA ILE A 391 -28.91 -25.51 17.39
C ILE A 391 -29.02 -26.55 16.28
N ASN A 392 -29.99 -27.48 16.44
CA ASN A 392 -30.30 -28.41 15.39
C ASN A 392 -31.24 -27.74 14.37
N LEU A 393 -30.82 -27.68 13.10
CA LEU A 393 -31.55 -26.98 12.05
C LEU A 393 -32.88 -27.64 11.66
N GLU A 394 -32.99 -28.97 11.79
CA GLU A 394 -34.21 -29.73 11.44
C GLU A 394 -35.25 -29.63 12.54
N THR A 395 -34.87 -30.00 13.76
CA THR A 395 -35.78 -30.05 14.90
C THR A 395 -35.98 -28.72 15.60
N LYS A 396 -35.08 -27.73 15.31
CA LYS A 396 -34.99 -26.41 15.95
C LYS A 396 -34.74 -26.48 17.47
N ASN A 397 -34.31 -27.62 17.96
CA ASN A 397 -33.94 -27.79 19.35
C ASN A 397 -32.63 -27.06 19.64
N VAL A 398 -32.57 -26.36 20.77
CA VAL A 398 -31.38 -25.68 21.28
C VAL A 398 -30.88 -26.39 22.53
N ARG A 399 -29.62 -26.78 22.51
CA ARG A 399 -28.93 -27.28 23.70
C ARG A 399 -27.94 -26.21 24.16
N LEU A 400 -28.07 -25.85 25.46
CA LEU A 400 -27.13 -24.94 26.13
C LEU A 400 -25.98 -25.73 26.75
N TYR A 401 -24.76 -25.15 26.68
CA TYR A 401 -23.55 -25.67 27.30
C TYR A 401 -23.03 -24.61 28.29
N PRO A 402 -23.53 -24.65 29.56
CA PRO A 402 -23.08 -23.73 30.60
C PRO A 402 -21.66 -24.07 31.07
N GLY A 403 -21.00 -23.13 31.74
CA GLY A 403 -19.69 -23.35 32.35
C GLY A 403 -18.54 -22.56 31.69
N VAL A 404 -18.72 -22.07 30.47
CA VAL A 404 -17.75 -21.20 29.79
C VAL A 404 -18.49 -19.99 29.22
N SER A 405 -17.89 -18.81 29.34
CA SER A 405 -18.41 -17.53 28.86
C SER A 405 -17.37 -16.75 28.08
N SER A 406 -17.78 -15.63 27.49
CA SER A 406 -16.90 -14.77 26.69
C SER A 406 -16.20 -15.53 25.54
N ILE A 407 -16.99 -16.36 24.85
CA ILE A 407 -16.54 -17.22 23.75
C ILE A 407 -16.27 -16.32 22.54
N THR A 408 -15.06 -16.39 22.02
CA THR A 408 -14.57 -15.56 20.92
C THR A 408 -14.45 -16.31 19.62
N THR A 409 -14.20 -17.62 19.67
CA THR A 409 -14.08 -18.46 18.48
C THR A 409 -14.41 -19.93 18.78
N ILE A 410 -14.95 -20.62 17.79
CA ILE A 410 -15.40 -22.00 17.88
C ILE A 410 -14.79 -22.78 16.71
N LEU A 411 -14.19 -23.93 17.00
CA LEU A 411 -13.65 -24.82 15.96
C LEU A 411 -14.00 -26.27 16.25
N GLU A 412 -14.54 -26.97 15.26
CA GLU A 412 -14.74 -28.41 15.38
C GLU A 412 -13.41 -29.15 15.40
N LYS A 413 -13.12 -29.86 16.50
CA LYS A 413 -11.96 -30.73 16.60
C LYS A 413 -12.16 -32.04 15.86
N ASN A 414 -13.33 -32.64 16.06
CA ASN A 414 -13.80 -33.87 15.43
C ASN A 414 -15.31 -34.04 15.71
N ALA A 415 -15.92 -35.09 15.20
CA ALA A 415 -17.36 -35.36 15.37
C ALA A 415 -17.84 -35.31 16.84
N ARG A 416 -16.97 -35.61 17.81
CA ARG A 416 -17.31 -35.64 19.25
C ARG A 416 -16.91 -34.38 20.02
N GLN A 417 -15.93 -33.64 19.56
CA GLN A 417 -15.27 -32.59 20.36
C GLN A 417 -15.18 -31.27 19.62
N MET A 418 -15.26 -30.18 20.39
CA MET A 418 -15.04 -28.80 19.92
C MET A 418 -13.87 -28.15 20.65
N TRP A 419 -13.15 -27.28 19.98
CA TRP A 419 -12.28 -26.28 20.57
C TRP A 419 -13.08 -24.99 20.79
N ILE A 420 -12.97 -24.43 21.99
CA ILE A 420 -13.66 -23.19 22.38
C ILE A 420 -12.61 -22.21 22.85
N GLY A 421 -12.35 -21.20 22.03
CA GLY A 421 -11.52 -20.06 22.39
C GLY A 421 -12.34 -19.02 23.15
N THR A 422 -11.76 -18.44 24.19
CA THR A 422 -12.42 -17.43 25.03
C THR A 422 -11.46 -16.28 25.34
N ARG A 423 -11.97 -15.24 25.98
CA ARG A 423 -11.12 -14.16 26.53
C ARG A 423 -10.24 -14.61 27.69
N MET A 424 -10.46 -15.80 28.24
CA MET A 424 -9.78 -16.30 29.44
C MET A 424 -9.01 -17.62 29.18
N GLY A 425 -8.90 -18.05 27.93
CA GLY A 425 -8.17 -19.26 27.57
C GLY A 425 -8.88 -20.18 26.60
N LEU A 426 -8.28 -21.35 26.41
CA LEU A 426 -8.75 -22.37 25.48
C LEU A 426 -9.40 -23.54 26.23
N TYR A 427 -10.53 -23.99 25.76
CA TYR A 427 -11.24 -25.14 26.29
C TYR A 427 -11.49 -26.18 25.20
N GLN A 428 -11.49 -27.45 25.59
CA GLN A 428 -12.00 -28.56 24.79
C GLN A 428 -13.35 -29.00 25.35
N LEU A 429 -14.38 -29.02 24.52
CA LEU A 429 -15.72 -29.46 24.87
C LEU A 429 -16.00 -30.85 24.32
N ASP A 430 -16.54 -31.77 25.13
CA ASP A 430 -17.18 -32.98 24.65
C ASP A 430 -18.68 -32.69 24.34
N LYS A 431 -19.06 -32.82 23.07
CA LYS A 431 -20.39 -32.46 22.57
C LYS A 431 -21.51 -33.27 23.19
N GLN A 432 -21.24 -34.52 23.60
CA GLN A 432 -22.23 -35.40 24.15
C GLN A 432 -22.46 -35.17 25.65
N SER A 433 -21.38 -35.18 26.43
CA SER A 433 -21.47 -35.00 27.88
C SER A 433 -21.67 -33.54 28.29
N GLY A 434 -21.19 -32.59 27.48
CA GLY A 434 -21.18 -31.15 27.81
C GLY A 434 -20.04 -30.76 28.74
N VAL A 435 -19.08 -31.65 28.96
CA VAL A 435 -17.96 -31.40 29.87
C VAL A 435 -16.87 -30.59 29.14
N TYR A 436 -16.46 -29.51 29.77
CA TYR A 436 -15.33 -28.69 29.34
C TYR A 436 -14.05 -29.15 30.03
N ARG A 437 -12.96 -29.19 29.26
CA ARG A 437 -11.61 -29.36 29.76
C ARG A 437 -10.80 -28.12 29.41
N TYR A 438 -10.25 -27.44 30.40
CA TYR A 438 -9.31 -26.36 30.18
C TYR A 438 -7.99 -26.88 29.58
N ILE A 439 -7.41 -26.17 28.64
CA ILE A 439 -6.12 -26.45 28.04
C ILE A 439 -5.12 -25.47 28.64
N ASP A 440 -4.17 -26.00 29.39
CA ASP A 440 -3.11 -25.20 29.96
C ASP A 440 -2.16 -24.70 28.87
N LEU A 441 -2.04 -23.39 28.75
CA LEU A 441 -1.18 -22.70 27.76
C LEU A 441 -0.08 -21.96 28.51
N PRO A 442 1.11 -21.75 27.92
CA PRO A 442 2.27 -21.16 28.59
C PRO A 442 2.18 -19.65 28.81
N VAL A 443 0.99 -19.09 28.77
CA VAL A 443 0.69 -17.67 28.96
C VAL A 443 -0.48 -17.50 29.91
N GLU A 444 -0.39 -16.54 30.80
CA GLU A 444 -1.47 -16.24 31.75
C GLU A 444 -2.65 -15.59 31.01
N SER A 445 -3.85 -16.14 31.24
CA SER A 445 -5.13 -15.63 30.73
C SER A 445 -5.10 -15.23 29.24
N PRO A 446 -4.74 -16.14 28.32
CA PRO A 446 -4.62 -15.81 26.91
C PRO A 446 -5.99 -15.49 26.31
N TYR A 447 -6.13 -14.30 25.74
CA TYR A 447 -7.30 -13.94 24.94
C TYR A 447 -7.17 -14.62 23.58
N ILE A 448 -7.96 -15.67 23.32
CA ILE A 448 -7.94 -16.43 22.06
C ILE A 448 -8.79 -15.69 21.03
N CYS A 449 -8.23 -15.39 19.85
CA CYS A 449 -8.94 -14.71 18.77
C CYS A 449 -9.25 -15.66 17.59
N ALA A 450 -8.33 -16.56 17.27
CA ALA A 450 -8.45 -17.45 16.13
C ALA A 450 -7.94 -18.85 16.45
N LEU A 451 -8.53 -19.85 15.82
CA LEU A 451 -8.14 -21.25 15.92
C LEU A 451 -8.07 -21.88 14.52
N TYR A 452 -6.99 -22.58 14.24
CA TYR A 452 -6.87 -23.43 13.05
C TYR A 452 -6.21 -24.75 13.41
N GLN A 453 -6.86 -25.87 13.07
CA GLN A 453 -6.35 -27.22 13.28
C GLN A 453 -5.92 -27.82 11.94
N ARG A 454 -4.65 -28.18 11.83
CA ARG A 454 -4.09 -28.90 10.70
C ARG A 454 -4.37 -30.40 10.83
N GLU A 455 -4.44 -31.13 9.72
CA GLU A 455 -4.79 -32.56 9.67
C GLU A 455 -3.81 -33.45 10.44
N ASP A 456 -2.52 -33.06 10.54
CA ASP A 456 -1.49 -33.78 11.29
C ASP A 456 -1.63 -33.70 12.82
N GLY A 457 -2.64 -33.00 13.31
CA GLY A 457 -2.92 -32.84 14.72
C GLY A 457 -2.22 -31.65 15.38
N ILE A 458 -1.80 -30.68 14.61
CA ILE A 458 -1.29 -29.40 15.13
C ILE A 458 -2.43 -28.38 15.20
N LEU A 459 -2.59 -27.75 16.36
CA LEU A 459 -3.51 -26.64 16.59
C LEU A 459 -2.73 -25.33 16.67
N TYR A 460 -3.06 -24.40 15.80
CA TYR A 460 -2.57 -23.04 15.81
C TYR A 460 -3.59 -22.14 16.52
N ILE A 461 -3.11 -21.33 17.45
CA ILE A 461 -3.94 -20.53 18.35
C ILE A 461 -3.49 -19.07 18.25
N GLY A 462 -4.27 -18.25 17.57
CA GLY A 462 -4.05 -16.80 17.49
C GLY A 462 -4.55 -16.12 18.76
N THR A 463 -3.72 -15.27 19.33
CA THR A 463 -4.02 -14.59 20.59
C THR A 463 -3.97 -13.07 20.44
N ARG A 464 -4.56 -12.38 21.40
CA ARG A 464 -4.37 -10.95 21.58
C ARG A 464 -3.25 -10.73 22.61
N GLY A 465 -2.09 -10.26 22.14
CA GLY A 465 -0.94 -9.89 22.95
C GLY A 465 0.07 -11.00 23.25
N ALA A 466 -0.19 -12.27 22.87
CA ALA A 466 0.74 -13.36 23.09
C ALA A 466 1.24 -14.03 21.79
N GLY A 467 0.93 -13.46 20.62
CA GLY A 467 1.32 -14.00 19.32
C GLY A 467 0.57 -15.28 18.94
N LEU A 468 1.26 -16.15 18.19
CA LEU A 468 0.76 -17.45 17.74
C LEU A 468 1.29 -18.57 18.64
N LEU A 469 0.39 -19.31 19.27
CA LEU A 469 0.72 -20.49 20.04
C LEU A 469 0.49 -21.75 19.20
N VAL A 470 1.38 -22.73 19.32
CA VAL A 470 1.30 -23.99 18.59
C VAL A 470 1.21 -25.16 19.56
N TYR A 471 0.12 -25.92 19.46
CA TYR A 471 -0.19 -27.03 20.35
C TYR A 471 -0.29 -28.36 19.59
N ASP A 472 0.45 -29.37 20.03
CA ASP A 472 0.38 -30.74 19.50
C ASP A 472 -0.75 -31.49 20.21
N ILE A 473 -1.83 -31.75 19.49
CA ILE A 473 -3.04 -32.41 20.01
C ILE A 473 -2.75 -33.86 20.40
N ASN A 474 -1.90 -34.55 19.63
CA ASN A 474 -1.60 -35.96 19.83
C ASN A 474 -0.73 -36.18 21.07
N LYS A 475 0.29 -35.32 21.26
CA LYS A 475 1.16 -35.34 22.44
C LYS A 475 0.56 -34.60 23.62
N LYS A 476 -0.54 -33.85 23.42
CA LYS A 476 -1.18 -32.97 24.41
C LYS A 476 -0.18 -31.98 25.04
N LYS A 477 0.66 -31.41 24.19
CA LYS A 477 1.77 -30.55 24.63
C LYS A 477 1.85 -29.29 23.76
N PHE A 478 2.10 -28.18 24.44
CA PHE A 478 2.56 -26.96 23.79
C PHE A 478 3.94 -27.18 23.16
N ILE A 479 4.19 -26.71 21.94
CA ILE A 479 5.43 -26.92 21.22
C ILE A 479 6.17 -25.63 20.86
N HIS A 480 5.46 -24.55 20.52
CA HIS A 480 6.10 -23.31 20.13
C HIS A 480 5.21 -22.08 20.31
N GLN A 481 5.85 -20.93 20.45
CA GLN A 481 5.22 -19.60 20.46
C GLN A 481 5.98 -18.67 19.50
N TYR A 482 5.27 -18.12 18.55
CA TYR A 482 5.78 -17.09 17.64
C TYR A 482 5.33 -15.72 18.11
N ARG A 483 6.29 -14.79 18.23
CA ARG A 483 6.08 -13.40 18.66
C ARG A 483 6.95 -12.47 17.85
N THR A 484 6.64 -11.18 17.93
CA THR A 484 7.43 -10.12 17.29
C THR A 484 8.89 -10.05 17.75
N ASP A 485 9.18 -10.55 18.96
CA ASP A 485 10.54 -10.59 19.53
C ASP A 485 11.37 -11.82 19.12
N ASN A 486 10.77 -12.84 18.52
CA ASN A 486 11.48 -14.09 18.17
C ASN A 486 11.31 -14.56 16.71
N CYS A 487 10.51 -13.85 15.91
CA CYS A 487 10.33 -14.16 14.48
C CYS A 487 9.87 -12.90 13.70
N ALA A 488 9.67 -13.03 12.39
CA ALA A 488 9.22 -11.94 11.52
C ALA A 488 7.71 -11.62 11.64
N LEU A 489 7.06 -11.98 12.74
CA LEU A 489 5.67 -11.62 12.98
C LEU A 489 5.56 -10.11 13.20
N ILE A 490 4.62 -9.46 12.52
CA ILE A 490 4.48 -7.98 12.54
C ILE A 490 3.63 -7.46 13.71
N SER A 491 2.89 -8.32 14.41
CA SER A 491 2.13 -8.00 15.62
C SER A 491 1.86 -9.25 16.46
N ASP A 492 1.86 -9.12 17.79
CA ASP A 492 1.44 -10.16 18.73
C ASP A 492 -0.08 -10.28 18.87
N ASN A 493 -0.85 -9.41 18.21
CA ASN A 493 -2.30 -9.47 18.10
C ASN A 493 -2.70 -10.15 16.81
N ILE A 494 -3.10 -11.43 16.88
CA ILE A 494 -3.50 -12.25 15.74
C ILE A 494 -5.02 -12.48 15.80
N TYR A 495 -5.74 -11.92 14.83
CA TYR A 495 -7.21 -11.96 14.77
C TYR A 495 -7.77 -13.08 13.90
N THR A 496 -7.03 -13.52 12.88
CA THR A 496 -7.45 -14.61 12.00
C THR A 496 -6.27 -15.43 11.53
N ILE A 497 -6.51 -16.71 11.23
CA ILE A 497 -5.52 -17.66 10.68
C ILE A 497 -6.19 -18.39 9.52
N ILE A 498 -5.62 -18.29 8.33
CA ILE A 498 -6.14 -18.89 7.09
C ILE A 498 -5.06 -19.79 6.49
N PRO A 499 -5.34 -21.08 6.23
CA PRO A 499 -4.40 -21.95 5.53
C PRO A 499 -4.32 -21.59 4.04
N ARG A 500 -3.12 -21.72 3.46
CA ARG A 500 -2.89 -21.63 2.02
C ARG A 500 -2.64 -23.00 1.43
N GLN A 501 -2.75 -23.10 0.10
CA GLN A 501 -2.51 -24.35 -0.64
C GLN A 501 -1.05 -24.85 -0.56
N ASP A 502 -0.10 -23.96 -0.23
CA ASP A 502 1.34 -24.22 -0.12
C ASP A 502 1.78 -24.60 1.32
N GLU A 503 0.86 -25.06 2.17
CA GLU A 503 1.06 -25.37 3.60
C GLU A 503 1.43 -24.16 4.48
N ASN A 504 1.51 -22.96 3.93
CA ASN A 504 1.72 -21.72 4.66
C ASN A 504 0.42 -21.24 5.33
N LEU A 505 0.57 -20.41 6.35
CA LEU A 505 -0.54 -19.76 7.02
C LEU A 505 -0.50 -18.26 6.75
N LEU A 506 -1.64 -17.68 6.39
CA LEU A 506 -1.85 -16.25 6.43
C LEU A 506 -2.43 -15.87 7.79
N MET A 507 -1.86 -14.86 8.41
CA MET A 507 -2.31 -14.37 9.70
C MET A 507 -2.72 -12.90 9.58
N GLY A 508 -3.99 -12.62 9.78
CA GLY A 508 -4.47 -11.25 9.92
C GLY A 508 -4.14 -10.73 11.31
N THR A 509 -3.34 -9.67 11.37
CA THR A 509 -2.88 -9.06 12.62
C THR A 509 -3.32 -7.60 12.72
N GLU A 510 -3.07 -6.98 13.88
CA GLU A 510 -3.34 -5.55 14.07
C GLU A 510 -2.58 -4.64 13.09
N ASN A 511 -1.40 -5.06 12.64
CA ASN A 511 -0.51 -4.28 11.77
C ASN A 511 -0.49 -4.77 10.32
N GLY A 512 -1.42 -5.65 9.91
CA GLY A 512 -1.52 -6.20 8.56
C GLY A 512 -1.41 -7.73 8.51
N ILE A 513 -1.00 -8.24 7.36
CA ILE A 513 -0.91 -9.68 7.09
C ILE A 513 0.53 -10.11 6.97
#